data_54b639c1da5665eaa56c05e93ec3816b
#
_entry.id   54b639c1da5665eaa56c05e93ec3816b
#
_cell.length_a   1.000
_cell.length_b   1.000
_cell.length_c   1.000
_cell.angle_alpha   90.00
_cell.angle_beta   90.00
_cell.angle_gamma   90.00
#
_symmetry.space_group_name_H-M   'P 1'
#
loop_
_entity.id
_entity.type
_entity.pdbx_description
1 polymer ?
#
loop_
_entity_poly.entity_id
_entity_poly.type
_entity_poly.pdbx_seq_one_letter_code
_entity_poly.pdbx_strand_id
1 'polypeptide(L)'
;MSGTNSYLAADLNDKRLTNRFNIIVPQLEKGLSHTIPQTSSNKGEMEGVYRFFRNSKVAPDSLISAHVSQLDFTDNSNSLPRFLCLSDSSELDYTGKRLASQLGPLSYLNQRGMILHNSMIIRDDGSPLGLLRQDYIIRKDEDFGKSREREPLPFEQKESVKWLNHFKAAQHLCTQHPMQMVYVADREADIMQVYHARRHKNMHFVIRSQHNRKLHNHPFKLRDLLAKQTIVGTYEARVTHPKTCLLYTSDAADE
;
A
#
# COMPACT_ATOMS: atom_id res chain seq x y z
N MET A 1 3.47 -21.23 -0.08
CA MET A 1 2.84 -21.35 1.26
C MET A 1 1.58 -20.50 1.23
N SER A 2 0.44 -21.00 1.72
CA SER A 2 -0.80 -20.23 1.69
C SER A 2 -0.67 -19.06 2.69
N GLY A 3 -1.11 -17.86 2.28
CA GLY A 3 -1.00 -16.63 3.10
C GLY A 3 -1.79 -16.63 4.42
N THR A 4 -2.56 -17.68 4.68
CA THR A 4 -3.41 -17.85 5.88
C THR A 4 -2.64 -18.03 7.17
N ASN A 5 -1.54 -18.76 7.13
CA ASN A 5 -0.80 -19.07 8.36
C ASN A 5 -0.25 -17.83 9.07
N SER A 6 0.02 -16.76 8.32
CA SER A 6 0.55 -15.52 8.89
C SER A 6 -0.45 -14.75 9.76
N TYR A 7 -1.76 -14.90 9.51
CA TYR A 7 -2.79 -14.26 10.34
C TYR A 7 -3.15 -15.05 11.60
N LEU A 8 -2.88 -16.36 11.63
CA LEU A 8 -3.21 -17.21 12.79
C LEU A 8 -2.39 -16.88 14.05
N ALA A 9 -1.33 -16.09 13.92
CA ALA A 9 -0.54 -15.59 15.04
C ALA A 9 -1.10 -14.30 15.66
N ALA A 10 -2.20 -13.74 15.13
CA ALA A 10 -2.79 -12.53 15.65
C ALA A 10 -3.28 -12.71 17.09
N ASP A 11 -2.72 -11.95 18.03
CA ASP A 11 -3.27 -11.77 19.36
C ASP A 11 -4.10 -10.48 19.40
N LEU A 12 -5.41 -10.64 19.60
CA LEU A 12 -6.34 -9.51 19.66
C LEU A 12 -6.55 -9.02 21.10
N ASN A 13 -5.69 -9.41 22.04
CA ASN A 13 -5.80 -9.11 23.48
C ASN A 13 -7.12 -9.58 24.10
N ASP A 14 -7.81 -10.51 23.43
CA ASP A 14 -9.04 -11.15 23.87
C ASP A 14 -9.06 -12.59 23.32
N LYS A 15 -8.91 -13.57 24.19
CA LYS A 15 -8.82 -14.99 23.80
C LYS A 15 -10.01 -15.47 22.97
N ARG A 16 -11.21 -14.92 23.22
CA ARG A 16 -12.41 -15.29 22.44
C ARG A 16 -12.36 -14.73 21.03
N LEU A 17 -11.88 -13.49 20.89
CA LEU A 17 -11.71 -12.85 19.58
C LEU A 17 -10.60 -13.52 18.79
N THR A 18 -9.46 -13.80 19.41
CA THR A 18 -8.35 -14.55 18.80
C THR A 18 -8.80 -15.93 18.31
N ASN A 19 -9.48 -16.71 19.16
CA ASN A 19 -10.02 -18.02 18.75
C ASN A 19 -11.04 -17.89 17.61
N ARG A 20 -11.91 -16.87 17.65
CA ARG A 20 -12.87 -16.62 16.57
C ARG A 20 -12.18 -16.26 15.26
N PHE A 21 -11.14 -15.42 15.31
CA PHE A 21 -10.37 -15.05 14.15
C PHE A 21 -9.70 -16.24 13.48
N ASN A 22 -9.11 -17.15 14.26
CA ASN A 22 -8.48 -18.37 13.78
C ASN A 22 -9.48 -19.34 13.07
N ILE A 23 -10.78 -19.22 13.35
CA ILE A 23 -11.84 -19.94 12.63
C ILE A 23 -12.23 -19.19 11.34
N ILE A 24 -12.33 -17.86 11.41
CA ILE A 24 -12.80 -17.02 10.31
C ILE A 24 -11.80 -16.99 9.16
N VAL A 25 -10.48 -16.88 9.44
CA VAL A 25 -9.47 -16.76 8.39
C VAL A 25 -9.50 -17.94 7.42
N PRO A 26 -9.39 -19.21 7.86
CA PRO A 26 -9.49 -20.36 6.95
C PRO A 26 -10.84 -20.46 6.22
N GLN A 27 -11.93 -20.03 6.87
CA GLN A 27 -13.25 -19.99 6.24
C GLN A 27 -13.30 -19.03 5.06
N LEU A 28 -12.78 -17.79 5.23
CA LEU A 28 -12.74 -16.79 4.18
C LEU A 28 -11.77 -17.16 3.07
N GLU A 29 -10.65 -17.81 3.41
CA GLU A 29 -9.66 -18.26 2.42
C GLU A 29 -10.24 -19.29 1.43
N LYS A 30 -11.03 -20.25 1.92
CA LYS A 30 -11.68 -21.24 1.06
C LYS A 30 -12.63 -20.61 0.04
N GLY A 31 -13.08 -19.40 0.28
CA GLY A 31 -14.04 -18.68 -0.55
C GLY A 31 -13.64 -17.27 -0.91
N LEU A 32 -12.39 -17.04 -1.34
CA LEU A 32 -11.88 -15.70 -1.70
C LEU A 32 -12.75 -14.93 -2.71
N SER A 33 -13.50 -15.63 -3.57
CA SER A 33 -14.45 -15.05 -4.52
C SER A 33 -15.90 -15.06 -4.02
N HIS A 34 -16.15 -15.57 -2.82
CA HIS A 34 -17.48 -15.75 -2.26
C HIS A 34 -17.84 -14.68 -1.23
N THR A 35 -19.12 -14.47 -1.04
CA THR A 35 -19.64 -13.62 0.04
C THR A 35 -19.59 -14.37 1.38
N ILE A 36 -19.63 -13.64 2.51
CA ILE A 36 -19.65 -14.23 3.84
C ILE A 36 -20.78 -15.29 3.99
N PRO A 37 -22.03 -15.05 3.53
CA PRO A 37 -23.06 -16.10 3.54
C PRO A 37 -22.69 -17.36 2.78
N GLN A 38 -21.99 -17.25 1.66
CA GLN A 38 -21.60 -18.40 0.83
C GLN A 38 -20.44 -19.21 1.45
N THR A 39 -19.60 -18.57 2.27
CA THR A 39 -18.49 -19.23 2.98
C THR A 39 -18.90 -19.82 4.32
N SER A 40 -20.12 -19.52 4.80
CA SER A 40 -20.63 -19.99 6.10
C SER A 40 -21.47 -21.24 5.92
N SER A 41 -21.21 -22.26 6.74
CA SER A 41 -21.95 -23.54 6.71
C SER A 41 -23.36 -23.41 7.27
N ASN A 42 -23.59 -22.41 8.13
CA ASN A 42 -24.88 -22.16 8.77
C ASN A 42 -25.02 -20.70 9.23
N LYS A 43 -26.24 -20.33 9.63
CA LYS A 43 -26.58 -18.99 10.09
C LYS A 43 -25.75 -18.51 11.29
N GLY A 44 -25.46 -19.42 12.24
CA GLY A 44 -24.68 -19.10 13.44
C GLY A 44 -23.23 -18.72 13.11
N GLU A 45 -22.60 -19.41 12.15
CA GLU A 45 -21.26 -19.06 11.65
C GLU A 45 -21.28 -17.70 10.97
N MET A 46 -22.23 -17.47 10.06
CA MET A 46 -22.39 -16.20 9.37
C MET A 46 -22.54 -15.02 10.35
N GLU A 47 -23.44 -15.15 11.33
CA GLU A 47 -23.63 -14.14 12.37
C GLU A 47 -22.38 -13.95 13.23
N GLY A 48 -21.62 -15.03 13.46
CA GLY A 48 -20.35 -15.01 14.17
C GLY A 48 -19.29 -14.17 13.45
N VAL A 49 -19.21 -14.28 12.12
CA VAL A 49 -18.32 -13.46 11.29
C VAL A 49 -18.73 -11.98 11.36
N TYR A 50 -20.01 -11.67 11.15
CA TYR A 50 -20.49 -10.29 11.23
C TYR A 50 -20.29 -9.67 12.62
N ARG A 51 -20.51 -10.41 13.70
CA ARG A 51 -20.27 -9.94 15.07
C ARG A 51 -18.78 -9.67 15.32
N PHE A 52 -17.91 -10.51 14.77
CA PHE A 52 -16.47 -10.30 14.86
C PHE A 52 -16.06 -8.98 14.22
N PHE A 53 -16.41 -8.75 12.95
CA PHE A 53 -16.04 -7.50 12.25
C PHE A 53 -16.72 -6.23 12.77
N ARG A 54 -17.83 -6.36 13.51
CA ARG A 54 -18.48 -5.23 14.19
C ARG A 54 -17.93 -4.94 15.58
N ASN A 55 -17.04 -5.76 16.08
CA ASN A 55 -16.48 -5.59 17.40
C ASN A 55 -15.39 -4.50 17.38
N SER A 56 -15.57 -3.45 18.18
CA SER A 56 -14.64 -2.31 18.26
C SER A 56 -13.24 -2.67 18.76
N LYS A 57 -13.07 -3.85 19.39
CA LYS A 57 -11.76 -4.38 19.79
C LYS A 57 -10.98 -5.00 18.64
N VAL A 58 -11.63 -5.26 17.51
CA VAL A 58 -10.97 -5.80 16.31
C VAL A 58 -10.45 -4.62 15.49
N ALA A 59 -9.21 -4.22 15.74
CA ALA A 59 -8.56 -3.15 15.00
C ALA A 59 -7.83 -3.72 13.77
N PRO A 60 -8.02 -3.16 12.56
CA PRO A 60 -7.30 -3.59 11.35
C PRO A 60 -5.78 -3.59 11.53
N ASP A 61 -5.23 -2.59 12.23
CA ASP A 61 -3.79 -2.48 12.48
C ASP A 61 -3.23 -3.66 13.27
N SER A 62 -4.01 -4.22 14.22
CA SER A 62 -3.59 -5.40 14.98
C SER A 62 -3.48 -6.63 14.07
N LEU A 63 -4.37 -6.76 13.09
CA LEU A 63 -4.33 -7.85 12.11
C LEU A 63 -3.13 -7.71 11.17
N ILE A 64 -2.87 -6.52 10.66
CA ILE A 64 -1.70 -6.25 9.82
C ILE A 64 -0.40 -6.45 10.61
N SER A 65 -0.30 -5.97 11.85
CA SER A 65 0.89 -6.16 12.68
C SER A 65 1.19 -7.64 12.94
N ALA A 66 0.15 -8.43 13.21
CA ALA A 66 0.31 -9.88 13.38
C ALA A 66 0.77 -10.56 12.09
N HIS A 67 0.22 -10.16 10.93
CA HIS A 67 0.67 -10.64 9.63
C HIS A 67 2.15 -10.31 9.39
N VAL A 68 2.55 -9.04 9.60
CA VAL A 68 3.94 -8.60 9.40
C VAL A 68 4.92 -9.36 10.29
N SER A 69 4.54 -9.66 11.54
CA SER A 69 5.41 -10.41 12.47
C SER A 69 5.70 -11.85 12.03
N GLN A 70 4.92 -12.40 11.10
CA GLN A 70 5.09 -13.75 10.55
C GLN A 70 5.74 -13.77 9.16
N LEU A 71 6.06 -12.60 8.60
CA LEU A 71 6.73 -12.55 7.30
C LEU A 71 8.17 -13.04 7.43
N ASP A 72 8.53 -13.94 6.54
CA ASP A 72 9.88 -14.51 6.50
C ASP A 72 10.76 -13.67 5.58
N PHE A 73 11.64 -12.89 6.19
CA PHE A 73 12.64 -12.07 5.52
C PHE A 73 13.98 -12.78 5.29
N THR A 74 14.03 -14.08 5.47
CA THR A 74 15.23 -14.86 5.17
C THR A 74 15.34 -15.14 3.67
N ASP A 75 16.57 -15.28 3.20
CA ASP A 75 16.91 -15.75 1.87
C ASP A 75 18.00 -16.81 2.00
N ASN A 76 17.95 -17.82 1.15
CA ASN A 76 18.95 -18.90 1.13
C ASN A 76 20.25 -18.49 0.40
N SER A 77 20.36 -17.24 -0.03
CA SER A 77 21.57 -16.72 -0.67
C SER A 77 22.61 -16.30 0.37
N ASN A 78 23.90 -16.37 -0.02
CA ASN A 78 25.00 -15.84 0.80
C ASN A 78 25.07 -14.30 0.80
N SER A 79 24.13 -13.62 0.15
CA SER A 79 24.02 -12.17 0.04
C SER A 79 22.94 -11.62 0.97
N LEU A 80 23.01 -10.31 1.24
CA LEU A 80 21.97 -9.64 1.99
C LEU A 80 20.65 -9.66 1.18
N PRO A 81 19.56 -10.24 1.70
CA PRO A 81 18.30 -10.39 0.96
C PRO A 81 17.74 -9.02 0.57
N ARG A 82 17.16 -8.95 -0.63
CA ARG A 82 16.56 -7.73 -1.18
C ARG A 82 15.07 -7.88 -1.35
N PHE A 83 14.35 -6.86 -0.91
CA PHE A 83 12.90 -6.78 -1.03
C PHE A 83 12.49 -5.46 -1.69
N LEU A 84 11.38 -5.50 -2.41
CA LEU A 84 10.70 -4.31 -2.92
C LEU A 84 9.48 -4.04 -2.04
N CYS A 85 9.29 -2.80 -1.63
CA CYS A 85 8.08 -2.35 -0.95
C CYS A 85 7.28 -1.49 -1.93
N LEU A 86 6.26 -2.07 -2.54
CA LEU A 86 5.40 -1.39 -3.49
C LEU A 86 4.30 -0.66 -2.75
N SER A 87 4.23 0.66 -2.90
CA SER A 87 3.17 1.49 -2.30
C SER A 87 2.30 2.11 -3.37
N ASP A 88 0.99 1.97 -3.20
CA ASP A 88 0.00 2.56 -4.10
C ASP A 88 -1.34 2.78 -3.41
N SER A 89 -2.17 3.65 -4.01
CA SER A 89 -3.53 3.96 -3.55
C SER A 89 -4.57 3.41 -4.52
N SER A 90 -5.64 2.87 -3.96
CA SER A 90 -6.81 2.41 -4.72
C SER A 90 -8.07 3.06 -4.18
N GLU A 91 -8.97 3.47 -5.05
CA GLU A 91 -10.29 3.96 -4.65
C GLU A 91 -11.26 2.79 -4.52
N LEU A 92 -11.90 2.67 -3.36
CA LEU A 92 -12.98 1.73 -3.12
C LEU A 92 -14.31 2.46 -3.28
N ASP A 93 -14.95 2.27 -4.44
CA ASP A 93 -16.22 2.93 -4.79
C ASP A 93 -17.41 2.18 -4.20
N TYR A 94 -18.13 2.86 -3.34
CA TYR A 94 -19.37 2.42 -2.70
C TYR A 94 -20.60 3.21 -3.15
N THR A 95 -20.49 3.95 -4.27
CA THR A 95 -21.60 4.73 -4.83
C THR A 95 -22.83 3.84 -5.03
N GLY A 96 -23.99 4.31 -4.60
CA GLY A 96 -25.24 3.54 -4.64
C GLY A 96 -25.37 2.41 -3.61
N LYS A 97 -24.36 2.21 -2.74
CA LYS A 97 -24.45 1.27 -1.62
C LYS A 97 -24.97 1.96 -0.35
N ARG A 98 -25.58 1.19 0.55
CA ARG A 98 -26.11 1.69 1.83
C ARG A 98 -25.10 2.47 2.66
N LEU A 99 -23.82 2.13 2.59
CA LEU A 99 -22.75 2.79 3.34
C LEU A 99 -22.25 4.09 2.68
N ALA A 100 -22.66 4.41 1.45
CA ALA A 100 -22.16 5.57 0.72
C ALA A 100 -22.31 6.89 1.50
N SER A 101 -23.40 7.06 2.27
CA SER A 101 -23.63 8.25 3.09
C SER A 101 -22.66 8.44 4.26
N GLN A 102 -21.92 7.39 4.64
CA GLN A 102 -20.92 7.42 5.72
C GLN A 102 -19.50 7.56 5.18
N LEU A 103 -19.35 7.62 3.86
CA LEU A 103 -18.06 7.67 3.17
C LEU A 103 -17.89 9.02 2.48
N GLY A 104 -16.65 9.32 2.10
CA GLY A 104 -16.27 10.58 1.49
C GLY A 104 -16.31 10.59 -0.03
N PRO A 105 -16.07 11.76 -0.66
CA PRO A 105 -15.94 11.87 -2.11
C PRO A 105 -14.64 11.21 -2.59
N LEU A 106 -14.70 10.55 -3.74
CA LEU A 106 -13.55 10.01 -4.45
C LEU A 106 -13.02 11.03 -5.47
N SER A 107 -12.42 10.57 -6.57
CA SER A 107 -11.89 11.45 -7.61
C SER A 107 -12.98 12.26 -8.32
N TYR A 108 -14.22 11.77 -8.35
CA TYR A 108 -15.36 12.48 -8.92
C TYR A 108 -16.38 12.81 -7.82
N LEU A 109 -17.00 14.00 -7.91
CA LEU A 109 -17.94 14.52 -6.90
C LEU A 109 -19.14 13.60 -6.65
N ASN A 110 -19.60 12.90 -7.67
CA ASN A 110 -20.74 11.97 -7.59
C ASN A 110 -20.36 10.57 -7.10
N GLN A 111 -19.09 10.30 -6.87
CA GLN A 111 -18.60 9.05 -6.33
C GLN A 111 -18.37 9.14 -4.83
N ARG A 112 -18.78 8.09 -4.11
CA ARG A 112 -18.68 7.98 -2.65
C ARG A 112 -17.91 6.71 -2.29
N GLY A 113 -16.89 6.87 -1.45
CA GLY A 113 -16.05 5.74 -1.09
C GLY A 113 -14.97 6.09 -0.09
N MET A 114 -13.93 5.30 -0.10
CA MET A 114 -12.71 5.54 0.66
C MET A 114 -11.48 5.20 -0.20
N ILE A 115 -10.36 5.81 0.15
CA ILE A 115 -9.07 5.46 -0.44
C ILE A 115 -8.40 4.44 0.46
N LEU A 116 -7.94 3.37 -0.15
CA LEU A 116 -7.11 2.36 0.47
C LEU A 116 -5.68 2.56 -0.02
N HIS A 117 -4.78 2.93 0.89
CA HIS A 117 -3.35 3.04 0.58
C HIS A 117 -2.62 1.83 1.17
N ASN A 118 -1.92 1.09 0.30
CA ASN A 118 -1.26 -0.16 0.65
C ASN A 118 0.23 -0.09 0.42
N SER A 119 0.99 -0.79 1.26
CA SER A 119 2.35 -1.22 0.95
C SER A 119 2.42 -2.73 0.98
N MET A 120 2.90 -3.32 -0.12
CA MET A 120 3.11 -4.75 -0.25
C MET A 120 4.60 -5.04 -0.42
N ILE A 121 5.08 -6.05 0.27
CA ILE A 121 6.47 -6.50 0.15
C ILE A 121 6.52 -7.63 -0.88
N ILE A 122 7.49 -7.51 -1.78
CA ILE A 122 7.77 -8.47 -2.84
C ILE A 122 9.24 -8.87 -2.75
N ARG A 123 9.55 -10.13 -2.98
CA ARG A 123 10.93 -10.60 -3.16
C ARG A 123 11.50 -10.09 -4.48
N ASP A 124 12.81 -10.13 -4.65
CA ASP A 124 13.48 -9.71 -5.89
C ASP A 124 13.15 -10.60 -7.11
N ASP A 125 12.68 -11.83 -6.89
CA ASP A 125 12.15 -12.71 -7.93
C ASP A 125 10.71 -12.35 -8.38
N GLY A 126 10.10 -11.32 -7.78
CA GLY A 126 8.73 -10.87 -8.05
C GLY A 126 7.65 -11.59 -7.26
N SER A 127 8.00 -12.59 -6.41
CA SER A 127 7.00 -13.28 -5.60
C SER A 127 6.51 -12.40 -4.43
N PRO A 128 5.18 -12.31 -4.20
CA PRO A 128 4.65 -11.52 -3.11
C PRO A 128 4.96 -12.19 -1.78
N LEU A 129 5.44 -11.39 -0.81
CA LEU A 129 5.68 -11.84 0.55
C LEU A 129 4.48 -11.54 1.45
N GLY A 130 3.95 -10.32 1.39
CA GLY A 130 2.78 -9.93 2.17
C GLY A 130 2.57 -8.42 2.26
N LEU A 131 1.51 -8.02 2.95
CA LEU A 131 1.21 -6.62 3.23
C LEU A 131 2.06 -6.12 4.40
N LEU A 132 2.64 -4.93 4.23
CA LEU A 132 3.35 -4.25 5.30
C LEU A 132 2.45 -3.30 6.08
N ARG A 133 1.68 -2.50 5.35
CA ARG A 133 0.84 -1.45 5.93
C ARG A 133 -0.36 -1.18 5.03
N GLN A 134 -1.45 -0.78 5.66
CA GLN A 134 -2.69 -0.43 4.99
C GLN A 134 -3.35 0.73 5.73
N ASP A 135 -3.56 1.84 5.04
CA ASP A 135 -4.24 3.03 5.58
C ASP A 135 -5.58 3.22 4.86
N TYR A 136 -6.62 3.55 5.62
CA TYR A 136 -7.97 3.83 5.13
C TYR A 136 -8.25 5.32 5.27
N ILE A 137 -8.53 5.99 4.16
CA ILE A 137 -8.70 7.44 4.12
C ILE A 137 -10.10 7.76 3.63
N ILE A 138 -10.87 8.46 4.44
CA ILE A 138 -12.19 8.99 4.08
C ILE A 138 -12.05 10.51 3.98
N ARG A 139 -12.21 11.05 2.78
CA ARG A 139 -12.16 12.50 2.52
C ARG A 139 -13.42 13.15 3.06
N LYS A 140 -13.30 14.38 3.53
CA LYS A 140 -14.45 15.16 3.94
C LYS A 140 -15.08 15.87 2.74
N ASP A 141 -16.42 16.00 2.72
CA ASP A 141 -17.13 16.69 1.63
C ASP A 141 -16.70 18.15 1.47
N GLU A 142 -16.48 18.83 2.60
CA GLU A 142 -16.02 20.21 2.64
C GLU A 142 -14.63 20.41 2.01
N ASP A 143 -13.90 19.33 1.84
CA ASP A 143 -12.54 19.32 1.33
C ASP A 143 -12.47 19.10 -0.19
N PHE A 144 -13.55 18.66 -0.83
CA PHE A 144 -13.56 18.34 -2.24
C PHE A 144 -13.42 19.58 -3.13
N GLY A 145 -12.48 19.52 -4.08
CA GLY A 145 -12.30 20.59 -5.08
C GLY A 145 -11.62 21.88 -4.57
N LYS A 146 -11.43 22.05 -3.26
CA LYS A 146 -10.96 23.29 -2.65
C LYS A 146 -9.43 23.38 -2.45
N SER A 147 -8.65 22.56 -3.11
CA SER A 147 -7.20 22.49 -2.90
C SER A 147 -6.45 23.80 -3.17
N ARG A 148 -7.02 24.69 -4.03
CA ARG A 148 -6.44 25.99 -4.37
C ARG A 148 -6.89 27.14 -3.46
N GLU A 149 -8.00 26.97 -2.75
CA GLU A 149 -8.65 28.04 -1.96
C GLU A 149 -8.28 27.96 -0.47
N ARG A 150 -7.61 26.90 -0.05
CA ARG A 150 -7.26 26.67 1.35
C ARG A 150 -5.93 27.29 1.71
N GLU A 151 -5.86 27.76 2.94
CA GLU A 151 -4.56 27.95 3.57
C GLU A 151 -3.75 26.64 3.56
N PRO A 152 -2.43 26.72 3.33
CA PRO A 152 -1.58 25.54 3.31
C PRO A 152 -1.65 24.78 4.63
N LEU A 153 -2.27 23.60 4.62
CA LEU A 153 -2.28 22.72 5.79
C LEU A 153 -0.85 22.28 6.15
N PRO A 154 -0.54 22.12 7.45
CA PRO A 154 0.66 21.40 7.87
C PRO A 154 0.76 20.04 7.18
N PHE A 155 1.98 19.61 6.89
CA PHE A 155 2.18 18.37 6.12
C PHE A 155 1.52 17.15 6.79
N GLU A 156 1.53 17.09 8.10
CA GLU A 156 0.96 16.03 8.94
C GLU A 156 -0.55 15.88 8.77
N GLN A 157 -1.22 16.95 8.29
CA GLN A 157 -2.67 16.97 8.04
C GLN A 157 -3.02 16.74 6.56
N LYS A 158 -2.02 16.65 5.68
CA LYS A 158 -2.24 16.39 4.25
C LYS A 158 -2.41 14.90 3.99
N GLU A 159 -3.26 14.56 3.01
CA GLU A 159 -3.41 13.18 2.55
C GLU A 159 -2.07 12.56 2.10
N SER A 160 -1.17 13.38 1.55
CA SER A 160 0.15 12.93 1.11
C SER A 160 1.07 12.42 2.25
N VAL A 161 0.74 12.64 3.52
CA VAL A 161 1.48 12.09 4.67
C VAL A 161 1.52 10.55 4.63
N LYS A 162 0.52 9.91 4.00
CA LYS A 162 0.48 8.46 3.81
C LYS A 162 1.78 7.92 3.20
N TRP A 163 2.32 8.59 2.17
CA TRP A 163 3.55 8.17 1.50
C TRP A 163 4.76 8.14 2.43
N LEU A 164 4.91 9.17 3.26
CA LEU A 164 5.98 9.22 4.25
C LEU A 164 5.82 8.16 5.34
N ASN A 165 4.58 7.91 5.79
CA ASN A 165 4.30 6.91 6.81
C ASN A 165 4.61 5.50 6.31
N HIS A 166 4.25 5.18 5.06
CA HIS A 166 4.54 3.90 4.44
C HIS A 166 6.04 3.71 4.16
N PHE A 167 6.74 4.78 3.71
CA PHE A 167 8.19 4.77 3.60
C PHE A 167 8.86 4.49 4.95
N LYS A 168 8.43 5.15 6.03
CA LYS A 168 8.95 4.93 7.38
C LYS A 168 8.69 3.51 7.88
N ALA A 169 7.52 2.94 7.58
CA ALA A 169 7.20 1.55 7.94
C ALA A 169 8.16 0.56 7.24
N ALA A 170 8.40 0.75 5.93
CA ALA A 170 9.37 -0.05 5.19
C ALA A 170 10.80 0.09 5.75
N GLN A 171 11.20 1.32 6.09
CA GLN A 171 12.50 1.56 6.70
C GLN A 171 12.65 0.90 8.08
N HIS A 172 11.58 0.86 8.87
CA HIS A 172 11.60 0.23 10.19
C HIS A 172 11.99 -1.25 10.10
N LEU A 173 11.52 -1.97 9.09
CA LEU A 173 11.94 -3.36 8.85
C LEU A 173 13.46 -3.49 8.62
N CYS A 174 14.09 -2.54 7.93
CA CYS A 174 15.53 -2.53 7.75
C CYS A 174 16.32 -2.33 9.06
N THR A 175 15.69 -1.82 10.12
CA THR A 175 16.30 -1.71 11.44
C THR A 175 16.15 -2.99 12.27
N GLN A 176 15.14 -3.80 11.94
CA GLN A 176 14.82 -5.04 12.66
C GLN A 176 15.45 -6.27 12.01
N HIS A 177 15.66 -6.24 10.70
CA HIS A 177 16.14 -7.39 9.92
C HIS A 177 17.32 -7.00 9.04
N PRO A 178 18.32 -7.87 8.88
CA PRO A 178 19.45 -7.65 7.98
C PRO A 178 19.01 -7.83 6.52
N MET A 179 18.52 -6.77 5.89
CA MET A 179 18.01 -6.79 4.51
C MET A 179 18.29 -5.49 3.79
N GLN A 180 18.15 -5.50 2.46
CA GLN A 180 18.00 -4.32 1.63
C GLN A 180 16.52 -4.15 1.27
N MET A 181 16.00 -2.93 1.37
CA MET A 181 14.64 -2.58 1.00
C MET A 181 14.63 -1.47 -0.04
N VAL A 182 13.90 -1.66 -1.13
CA VAL A 182 13.67 -0.63 -2.14
C VAL A 182 12.21 -0.23 -2.09
N TYR A 183 11.92 0.98 -1.64
CA TYR A 183 10.58 1.55 -1.68
C TYR A 183 10.25 2.00 -3.10
N VAL A 184 9.18 1.47 -3.66
CA VAL A 184 8.75 1.75 -5.03
C VAL A 184 7.38 2.41 -4.99
N ALA A 185 7.27 3.57 -5.60
CA ALA A 185 6.04 4.34 -5.60
C ALA A 185 5.88 5.17 -6.87
N ASP A 186 4.65 5.54 -7.17
CA ASP A 186 4.31 6.37 -8.30
C ASP A 186 4.62 7.86 -8.09
N ARG A 187 4.14 8.72 -9.02
CA ARG A 187 4.37 10.18 -9.00
C ARG A 187 3.72 10.90 -7.82
N GLU A 188 2.72 10.34 -7.16
CA GLU A 188 2.11 10.97 -5.98
C GLU A 188 3.06 10.97 -4.78
N ALA A 189 4.01 10.03 -4.74
CA ALA A 189 5.06 9.97 -3.74
C ALA A 189 6.23 10.95 -4.00
N ASP A 190 6.22 11.69 -5.11
CA ASP A 190 7.26 12.69 -5.44
C ASP A 190 7.13 13.94 -4.55
N ILE A 191 7.35 13.76 -3.26
CA ILE A 191 7.26 14.80 -2.22
C ILE A 191 8.58 14.95 -1.47
N MET A 192 8.92 16.21 -1.14
CA MET A 192 10.21 16.53 -0.50
C MET A 192 10.39 15.83 0.85
N GLN A 193 9.32 15.57 1.59
CA GLN A 193 9.36 14.92 2.89
C GLN A 193 9.86 13.46 2.81
N VAL A 194 9.57 12.75 1.73
CA VAL A 194 10.12 11.41 1.48
C VAL A 194 11.59 11.48 1.16
N TYR A 195 12.01 12.44 0.32
CA TYR A 195 13.43 12.61 -0.06
C TYR A 195 14.30 13.06 1.11
N HIS A 196 13.78 13.93 1.99
CA HIS A 196 14.51 14.44 3.15
C HIS A 196 14.41 13.53 4.38
N ALA A 197 13.58 12.50 4.35
CA ALA A 197 13.52 11.55 5.46
C ALA A 197 14.90 10.92 5.72
N ARG A 198 15.32 10.91 6.99
CA ARG A 198 16.54 10.20 7.36
C ARG A 198 16.43 8.74 6.96
N ARG A 199 17.37 8.26 6.16
CA ARG A 199 17.35 6.89 5.63
C ARG A 199 18.31 5.97 6.36
N HIS A 200 17.87 4.74 6.60
CA HIS A 200 18.78 3.64 6.94
C HIS A 200 19.67 3.32 5.73
N LYS A 201 20.91 2.89 5.96
CA LYS A 201 21.91 2.61 4.90
C LYS A 201 21.42 1.58 3.85
N ASN A 202 20.57 0.65 4.28
CA ASN A 202 20.01 -0.41 3.43
C ASN A 202 18.62 -0.04 2.85
N MET A 203 18.14 1.17 3.06
CA MET A 203 16.86 1.66 2.54
C MET A 203 17.10 2.50 1.29
N HIS A 204 16.52 2.09 0.18
CA HIS A 204 16.56 2.76 -1.11
C HIS A 204 15.15 3.14 -1.54
N PHE A 205 15.02 3.93 -2.60
CA PHE A 205 13.72 4.21 -3.22
C PHE A 205 13.82 4.33 -4.73
N VAL A 206 12.73 3.97 -5.40
CA VAL A 206 12.44 4.26 -6.81
C VAL A 206 11.09 4.95 -6.85
N ILE A 207 11.06 6.24 -7.17
CA ILE A 207 9.85 7.05 -7.21
C ILE A 207 9.78 7.70 -8.58
N ARG A 208 8.63 7.57 -9.25
CA ARG A 208 8.41 8.26 -10.52
C ARG A 208 8.35 9.77 -10.27
N SER A 209 9.23 10.54 -10.93
CA SER A 209 9.25 11.98 -10.76
C SER A 209 8.08 12.65 -11.47
N GLN A 210 7.32 13.45 -10.73
CA GLN A 210 6.26 14.32 -11.25
C GLN A 210 6.81 15.69 -11.65
N HIS A 211 7.76 16.22 -10.84
CA HIS A 211 8.23 17.58 -10.95
C HIS A 211 9.63 17.67 -11.55
N ASN A 212 9.84 18.60 -12.49
CA ASN A 212 11.19 18.94 -12.98
C ASN A 212 11.91 19.81 -11.94
N ARG A 213 12.44 19.18 -10.88
CA ARG A 213 13.02 19.84 -9.71
C ARG A 213 14.36 20.47 -10.01
N LYS A 214 14.63 21.62 -9.36
CA LYS A 214 15.97 22.19 -9.27
C LYS A 214 16.84 21.30 -8.40
N LEU A 215 18.02 20.95 -8.88
CA LEU A 215 18.96 20.11 -8.16
C LEU A 215 19.88 20.96 -7.28
N HIS A 216 20.23 20.44 -6.10
CA HIS A 216 21.16 21.12 -5.21
C HIS A 216 22.56 21.19 -5.83
N ASN A 217 23.16 22.37 -5.80
CA ASN A 217 24.51 22.62 -6.36
C ASN A 217 24.67 22.21 -7.83
N HIS A 218 23.60 22.27 -8.63
CA HIS A 218 23.64 21.92 -10.05
C HIS A 218 22.91 22.96 -10.90
N PRO A 219 23.47 23.36 -12.07
CA PRO A 219 22.86 24.40 -12.91
C PRO A 219 21.60 23.95 -13.62
N PHE A 220 21.42 22.62 -13.81
CA PHE A 220 20.27 22.05 -14.51
C PHE A 220 19.18 21.57 -13.54
N LYS A 221 17.94 21.54 -14.03
CA LYS A 221 16.86 20.81 -13.40
C LYS A 221 16.99 19.30 -13.69
N LEU A 222 16.23 18.49 -12.97
CA LEU A 222 16.30 17.03 -13.03
C LEU A 222 16.19 16.46 -14.46
N ARG A 223 15.14 16.86 -15.21
CA ARG A 223 14.91 16.35 -16.57
C ARG A 223 15.99 16.81 -17.55
N ASP A 224 16.46 18.06 -17.40
CA ASP A 224 17.52 18.61 -18.25
C ASP A 224 18.86 17.89 -18.02
N LEU A 225 19.10 17.47 -16.77
CA LEU A 225 20.27 16.67 -16.44
C LEU A 225 20.15 15.26 -17.02
N LEU A 226 18.99 14.62 -16.85
CA LEU A 226 18.73 13.26 -17.38
C LEU A 226 18.89 13.22 -18.91
N ALA A 227 18.37 14.21 -19.61
CA ALA A 227 18.51 14.31 -21.08
C ALA A 227 19.97 14.41 -21.57
N LYS A 228 20.89 14.82 -20.69
CA LYS A 228 22.32 14.93 -20.99
C LYS A 228 23.14 13.70 -20.58
N GLN A 229 22.49 12.72 -19.92
CA GLN A 229 23.20 11.49 -19.52
C GLN A 229 23.43 10.57 -20.72
N THR A 230 24.56 9.90 -20.72
CA THR A 230 24.84 8.84 -21.69
C THR A 230 24.01 7.60 -21.36
N ILE A 231 23.39 7.01 -22.37
CA ILE A 231 22.70 5.72 -22.24
C ILE A 231 23.76 4.65 -21.90
N VAL A 232 23.64 4.04 -20.72
CA VAL A 232 24.59 3.02 -20.26
C VAL A 232 24.20 1.60 -20.68
N GLY A 233 22.98 1.41 -21.16
CA GLY A 233 22.50 0.12 -21.67
C GLY A 233 21.02 0.17 -22.05
N THR A 234 20.61 -0.78 -22.87
CA THR A 234 19.21 -0.99 -23.26
C THR A 234 18.86 -2.46 -23.03
N TYR A 235 17.60 -2.75 -22.76
CA TYR A 235 17.08 -4.11 -22.67
C TYR A 235 15.70 -4.16 -23.34
N GLU A 236 15.35 -5.34 -23.87
CA GLU A 236 14.01 -5.59 -24.39
C GLU A 236 13.17 -6.26 -23.31
N ALA A 237 12.01 -5.71 -23.02
CA ALA A 237 11.02 -6.33 -22.14
C ALA A 237 9.82 -6.78 -22.99
N ARG A 238 9.49 -8.10 -22.92
CA ARG A 238 8.23 -8.60 -23.47
C ARG A 238 7.13 -8.39 -22.43
N VAL A 239 6.23 -7.47 -22.74
CA VAL A 239 5.03 -7.22 -21.92
C VAL A 239 3.87 -7.96 -22.56
N THR A 240 3.34 -8.99 -21.89
CA THR A 240 2.11 -9.67 -22.33
C THR A 240 0.94 -8.78 -22.02
N HIS A 241 0.29 -8.27 -23.03
CA HIS A 241 -0.81 -7.33 -22.90
C HIS A 241 -2.14 -8.07 -22.82
N PRO A 242 -2.97 -7.90 -21.78
CA PRO A 242 -4.38 -8.30 -21.85
C PRO A 242 -5.06 -7.43 -22.89
N LYS A 243 -5.90 -8.02 -23.74
CA LYS A 243 -6.55 -7.40 -24.92
C LYS A 243 -7.36 -6.12 -24.64
N THR A 244 -7.45 -5.67 -23.42
CA THR A 244 -8.28 -4.53 -22.97
C THR A 244 -7.53 -3.45 -22.22
N CYS A 245 -6.26 -3.63 -21.90
CA CYS A 245 -5.45 -2.55 -21.34
C CYS A 245 -4.64 -1.87 -22.42
N LEU A 246 -4.85 -0.59 -22.62
CA LEU A 246 -3.96 0.25 -23.40
C LEU A 246 -2.54 0.09 -22.87
N LEU A 247 -1.58 -0.13 -23.74
CA LEU A 247 -0.17 -0.07 -23.45
C LEU A 247 0.11 1.29 -22.78
N TYR A 248 0.52 1.27 -21.53
CA TYR A 248 1.32 2.35 -21.03
C TYR A 248 2.70 2.18 -21.69
N THR A 249 2.78 2.65 -22.93
CA THR A 249 4.05 2.84 -23.60
C THR A 249 4.80 3.97 -22.90
N SER A 250 6.07 4.07 -23.19
CA SER A 250 6.94 5.17 -22.75
C SER A 250 6.36 6.56 -22.99
N ASP A 251 5.32 6.69 -23.79
CA ASP A 251 4.63 7.94 -24.14
C ASP A 251 3.82 8.55 -22.97
N ALA A 252 3.55 7.80 -21.91
CA ALA A 252 3.02 8.39 -20.67
C ALA A 252 4.03 9.28 -19.91
N ALA A 253 5.22 9.48 -20.47
CA ALA A 253 6.23 10.40 -19.93
C ALA A 253 6.18 11.80 -20.56
N ASP A 254 5.38 12.00 -21.62
CA ASP A 254 5.34 13.24 -22.41
C ASP A 254 4.07 14.08 -22.18
N GLU A 255 3.17 13.69 -21.25
CA GLU A 255 2.03 14.52 -20.82
C GLU A 255 2.30 15.25 -19.50
#